data_549dcf9e029f21896912a6e0721319a2
#
_entry.id   549dcf9e029f21896912a6e0721319a2
#
_cell.length_a   1.000
_cell.length_b   1.000
_cell.length_c   1.000
_cell.angle_alpha   90.00
_cell.angle_beta   90.00
_cell.angle_gamma   90.00
#
_symmetry.space_group_name_H-M   'P 1'
#
loop_
_entity.id
_entity.type
_entity.pdbx_description
1 polymer ?
#
loop_
_entity_poly.entity_id
_entity_poly.type
_entity_poly.pdbx_seq_one_letter_code
_entity_poly.pdbx_strand_id
1 'polypeptide(L)'
;MVAHLSTDEVYNQACLDGTMDQLPFGGGLNGWNARGVRVRRAMSPLEVLQEWEARQALVRWAWGKIGVEGTIETSVGRYPLRLQVWHLAREYAIHADDIEVPMSPRERTAQLRWRIGFGLIAAREEDEPIDAKLQGDQVQLRQDGAVHRLEPETFIAYLTNRPQQLKDAKQRALVRKLT
;
A
#
# COMPACT_ATOMS: atom_id res chain seq x y z
N MET A 1 12.35 2.91 5.59
CA MET A 1 11.35 3.20 4.55
C MET A 1 11.85 2.82 3.16
N VAL A 2 12.76 3.54 2.49
CA VAL A 2 13.20 3.21 1.10
C VAL A 2 13.70 1.78 0.95
N ALA A 3 14.42 1.23 1.94
CA ALA A 3 14.84 -0.17 1.95
C ALA A 3 13.66 -1.16 1.94
N HIS A 4 12.53 -0.81 2.55
CA HIS A 4 11.29 -1.59 2.45
C HIS A 4 10.71 -1.50 1.04
N LEU A 5 10.55 -0.30 0.49
CA LEU A 5 10.07 -0.12 -0.88
C LEU A 5 10.97 -0.82 -1.93
N SER A 6 12.30 -0.81 -1.72
CA SER A 6 13.21 -1.60 -2.57
C SER A 6 12.96 -3.12 -2.44
N THR A 7 12.51 -3.58 -1.27
CA THR A 7 12.15 -5.00 -1.06
C THR A 7 10.86 -5.37 -1.79
N ASP A 8 9.88 -4.46 -1.84
CA ASP A 8 8.65 -4.65 -2.61
C ASP A 8 8.94 -4.74 -4.11
N GLU A 9 9.93 -3.98 -4.61
CA GLU A 9 10.36 -4.11 -6.01
C GLU A 9 11.08 -5.43 -6.30
N VAL A 10 11.81 -6.00 -5.34
CA VAL A 10 12.36 -7.37 -5.46
C VAL A 10 11.25 -8.40 -5.60
N TYR A 11 10.17 -8.26 -4.81
CA TYR A 11 8.98 -9.09 -4.94
C TYR A 11 8.36 -8.97 -6.33
N ASN A 12 8.11 -7.74 -6.79
CA ASN A 12 7.52 -7.50 -8.10
C ASN A 12 8.41 -8.02 -9.25
N GLN A 13 9.73 -7.90 -9.11
CA GLN A 13 10.67 -8.49 -10.08
C GLN A 13 10.56 -10.01 -10.12
N ALA A 14 10.49 -10.68 -8.96
CA ALA A 14 10.33 -12.12 -8.89
C ALA A 14 8.99 -12.60 -9.48
N CYS A 15 7.92 -11.81 -9.33
CA CYS A 15 6.64 -12.07 -10.00
C CYS A 15 6.77 -12.02 -11.53
N LEU A 16 7.58 -11.09 -12.06
CA LEU A 16 7.84 -10.96 -13.50
C LEU A 16 8.71 -12.10 -14.05
N ASP A 17 9.72 -12.49 -13.28
CA ASP A 17 10.71 -13.50 -13.68
C ASP A 17 10.23 -14.94 -13.43
N GLY A 18 9.07 -15.13 -12.76
CA GLY A 18 8.56 -16.44 -12.36
C GLY A 18 9.43 -17.13 -11.30
N THR A 19 10.12 -16.35 -10.45
CA THR A 19 11.06 -16.85 -9.43
C THR A 19 10.56 -16.67 -8.00
N MET A 20 9.25 -16.58 -7.85
CA MET A 20 8.60 -16.36 -6.55
C MET A 20 8.92 -17.45 -5.52
N ASP A 21 9.08 -18.70 -5.97
CA ASP A 21 9.45 -19.85 -5.16
C ASP A 21 10.86 -19.77 -4.56
N GLN A 22 11.73 -18.92 -5.14
CA GLN A 22 13.09 -18.68 -4.68
C GLN A 22 13.16 -17.61 -3.59
N LEU A 23 12.05 -16.87 -3.36
CA LEU A 23 12.04 -15.84 -2.33
C LEU A 23 11.87 -16.45 -0.93
N PRO A 24 12.71 -16.04 0.04
CA PRO A 24 12.68 -16.59 1.38
C PRO A 24 11.58 -15.94 2.24
N PHE A 25 10.32 -16.34 2.03
CA PHE A 25 9.16 -15.85 2.79
C PHE A 25 9.04 -16.42 4.22
N GLY A 26 10.11 -16.96 4.80
CA GLY A 26 10.10 -17.42 6.19
C GLY A 26 9.66 -16.30 7.15
N GLY A 27 8.54 -16.51 7.85
CA GLY A 27 7.92 -15.50 8.71
C GLY A 27 6.88 -14.60 8.01
N GLY A 28 6.39 -14.99 6.83
CA GLY A 28 5.39 -14.23 6.07
C GLY A 28 5.90 -12.89 5.54
N LEU A 29 4.98 -11.99 5.15
CA LEU A 29 5.33 -10.66 4.62
C LEU A 29 6.14 -9.81 5.60
N ASN A 30 5.81 -9.85 6.89
CA ASN A 30 6.56 -9.10 7.91
C ASN A 30 8.02 -9.60 8.03
N GLY A 31 8.23 -10.92 7.99
CA GLY A 31 9.57 -11.51 7.98
C GLY A 31 10.36 -11.15 6.74
N TRP A 32 9.72 -11.18 5.58
CA TRP A 32 10.27 -10.76 4.30
C TRP A 32 10.73 -9.30 4.34
N ASN A 33 9.85 -8.38 4.76
CA ASN A 33 10.16 -6.96 4.86
C ASN A 33 11.28 -6.66 5.85
N ALA A 34 11.24 -7.28 7.04
CA ALA A 34 12.31 -7.14 8.03
C ALA A 34 13.67 -7.63 7.52
N ARG A 35 13.69 -8.72 6.75
CA ARG A 35 14.89 -9.22 6.09
C ARG A 35 15.40 -8.25 5.03
N GLY A 36 14.51 -7.74 4.17
CA GLY A 36 14.83 -6.77 3.12
C GLY A 36 15.49 -5.50 3.65
N VAL A 37 14.97 -4.99 4.78
CA VAL A 37 15.60 -3.86 5.50
C VAL A 37 16.95 -4.25 6.09
N ARG A 38 17.07 -5.45 6.67
CA ARG A 38 18.30 -5.92 7.32
C ARG A 38 19.47 -6.07 6.36
N VAL A 39 19.25 -6.63 5.17
CA VAL A 39 20.33 -6.83 4.19
C VAL A 39 20.90 -5.52 3.63
N ARG A 40 20.12 -4.43 3.74
CA ARG A 40 20.53 -3.09 3.29
C ARG A 40 21.14 -2.21 4.39
N ARG A 41 21.28 -2.72 5.62
CA ARG A 41 21.81 -1.92 6.75
C ARG A 41 23.24 -1.42 6.55
N ALA A 42 24.05 -2.14 5.76
CA ALA A 42 25.42 -1.74 5.45
C ALA A 42 25.52 -0.77 4.27
N MET A 43 24.43 -0.54 3.54
CA MET A 43 24.37 0.39 2.42
C MET A 43 24.15 1.82 2.92
N SER A 44 24.75 2.80 2.25
CA SER A 44 24.43 4.21 2.46
C SER A 44 22.99 4.52 2.01
N PRO A 45 22.36 5.59 2.53
CA PRO A 45 21.04 6.02 2.08
C PRO A 45 20.96 6.26 0.57
N LEU A 46 22.03 6.76 -0.05
CA LEU A 46 22.09 7.00 -1.49
C LEU A 46 22.12 5.71 -2.29
N GLU A 47 22.89 4.71 -1.85
CA GLU A 47 22.91 3.39 -2.50
C GLU A 47 21.54 2.68 -2.45
N VAL A 48 20.85 2.77 -1.30
CA VAL A 48 19.49 2.21 -1.17
C VAL A 48 18.49 2.93 -2.08
N LEU A 49 18.61 4.26 -2.20
CA LEU A 49 17.77 5.05 -3.10
C LEU A 49 18.02 4.68 -4.56
N GLN A 50 19.27 4.59 -4.98
CA GLN A 50 19.64 4.20 -6.34
C GLN A 50 19.20 2.78 -6.69
N GLU A 51 19.33 1.84 -5.75
CA GLU A 51 18.79 0.48 -5.93
C GLU A 51 17.28 0.50 -6.16
N TRP A 52 16.54 1.22 -5.32
CA TRP A 52 15.09 1.34 -5.46
C TRP A 52 14.69 1.98 -6.79
N GLU A 53 15.32 3.09 -7.20
CA GLU A 53 15.06 3.76 -8.47
C GLU A 53 15.31 2.85 -9.67
N ALA A 54 16.40 2.12 -9.67
CA ALA A 54 16.75 1.19 -10.74
C ALA A 54 15.72 0.05 -10.85
N ARG A 55 15.33 -0.56 -9.71
CA ARG A 55 14.36 -1.66 -9.67
C ARG A 55 12.98 -1.21 -10.13
N GLN A 56 12.47 -0.09 -9.59
CA GLN A 56 11.17 0.42 -9.99
C GLN A 56 11.10 0.75 -11.49
N ALA A 57 12.18 1.26 -12.07
CA ALA A 57 12.23 1.55 -13.50
C ALA A 57 12.09 0.29 -14.34
N LEU A 58 12.80 -0.79 -13.97
CA LEU A 58 12.72 -2.09 -14.62
C LEU A 58 11.31 -2.72 -14.50
N VAL A 59 10.75 -2.73 -13.29
CA VAL A 59 9.41 -3.28 -13.03
C VAL A 59 8.36 -2.52 -13.82
N ARG A 60 8.36 -1.19 -13.78
CA ARG A 60 7.40 -0.37 -14.54
C ARG A 60 7.53 -0.56 -16.04
N TRP A 61 8.76 -0.67 -16.56
CA TRP A 61 8.97 -0.94 -17.97
C TRP A 61 8.36 -2.31 -18.36
N ALA A 62 8.63 -3.37 -17.60
CA ALA A 62 8.09 -4.70 -17.85
C ALA A 62 6.56 -4.73 -17.76
N TRP A 63 5.97 -4.09 -16.75
CA TRP A 63 4.53 -3.94 -16.61
C TRP A 63 3.88 -3.20 -17.80
N GLY A 64 4.56 -2.17 -18.32
CA GLY A 64 4.12 -1.48 -19.52
C GLY A 64 4.07 -2.38 -20.76
N LYS A 65 4.92 -3.41 -20.83
CA LYS A 65 4.88 -4.42 -21.90
C LYS A 65 3.74 -5.42 -21.75
N ILE A 66 3.44 -5.83 -20.51
CA ILE A 66 2.34 -6.75 -20.21
C ILE A 66 0.99 -6.05 -20.47
N GLY A 67 0.88 -4.76 -20.13
CA GLY A 67 -0.34 -3.96 -20.29
C GLY A 67 -1.34 -4.15 -19.15
N VAL A 68 -2.26 -3.21 -19.01
CA VAL A 68 -3.20 -3.08 -17.87
C VAL A 68 -4.14 -4.28 -17.72
N GLU A 69 -4.49 -4.94 -18.82
CA GLU A 69 -5.36 -6.13 -18.82
C GLU A 69 -4.58 -7.44 -18.65
N GLY A 70 -3.26 -7.37 -18.52
CA GLY A 70 -2.42 -8.53 -18.32
C GLY A 70 -2.49 -9.11 -16.91
N THR A 71 -1.84 -10.23 -16.74
CA THR A 71 -1.70 -10.92 -15.44
C THR A 71 -0.25 -11.25 -15.17
N ILE A 72 0.11 -11.39 -13.90
CA ILE A 72 1.42 -11.86 -13.43
C ILE A 72 1.22 -12.99 -12.42
N GLU A 73 2.27 -13.80 -12.22
CA GLU A 73 2.28 -14.77 -11.14
C GLU A 73 2.74 -14.11 -9.85
N THR A 74 1.99 -14.32 -8.77
CA THR A 74 2.26 -13.74 -7.45
C THR A 74 2.27 -14.84 -6.38
N SER A 75 2.50 -14.48 -5.13
CA SER A 75 2.41 -15.42 -3.99
C SER A 75 1.03 -16.05 -3.80
N VAL A 76 -0.02 -15.45 -4.37
CA VAL A 76 -1.40 -15.97 -4.34
C VAL A 76 -1.80 -16.59 -5.68
N GLY A 77 -0.86 -16.84 -6.58
CA GLY A 77 -1.07 -17.37 -7.92
C GLY A 77 -1.26 -16.27 -8.97
N ARG A 78 -1.94 -16.63 -10.07
CA ARG A 78 -2.15 -15.72 -11.19
C ARG A 78 -3.05 -14.55 -10.81
N TYR A 79 -2.54 -13.33 -10.96
CA TYR A 79 -3.16 -12.13 -10.44
C TYR A 79 -3.22 -11.01 -11.48
N PRO A 80 -4.31 -10.19 -11.52
CA PRO A 80 -4.43 -9.08 -12.46
C PRO A 80 -3.35 -8.01 -12.20
N LEU A 81 -2.58 -7.68 -13.24
CA LEU A 81 -1.50 -6.69 -13.12
C LEU A 81 -2.01 -5.34 -12.60
N ARG A 82 -3.20 -4.89 -13.05
CA ARG A 82 -3.78 -3.62 -12.58
C ARG A 82 -3.95 -3.56 -11.05
N LEU A 83 -4.29 -4.68 -10.40
CA LEU A 83 -4.45 -4.73 -8.95
C LEU A 83 -3.09 -4.72 -8.25
N GLN A 84 -2.09 -5.44 -8.80
CA GLN A 84 -0.73 -5.40 -8.29
C GLN A 84 -0.12 -3.98 -8.35
N VAL A 85 -0.38 -3.25 -9.43
CA VAL A 85 0.01 -1.83 -9.54
C VAL A 85 -0.64 -0.99 -8.45
N TRP A 86 -1.92 -1.23 -8.12
CA TRP A 86 -2.61 -0.52 -7.06
C TRP A 86 -2.10 -0.87 -5.66
N HIS A 87 -1.74 -2.14 -5.40
CA HIS A 87 -1.08 -2.53 -4.15
C HIS A 87 0.22 -1.75 -3.95
N LEU A 88 1.09 -1.73 -4.95
CA LEU A 88 2.35 -0.99 -4.88
C LEU A 88 2.12 0.53 -4.73
N ALA A 89 1.15 1.10 -5.47
CA ALA A 89 0.80 2.51 -5.34
C ALA A 89 0.28 2.85 -3.94
N ARG A 90 -0.46 1.93 -3.30
CA ARG A 90 -0.92 2.07 -1.90
C ARG A 90 0.26 2.13 -0.93
N GLU A 91 1.24 1.22 -1.07
CA GLU A 91 2.45 1.23 -0.26
C GLU A 91 3.22 2.55 -0.40
N TYR A 92 3.41 3.02 -1.63
CA TYR A 92 4.08 4.30 -1.86
C TYR A 92 3.32 5.48 -1.26
N ALA A 93 1.99 5.50 -1.36
CA ALA A 93 1.18 6.56 -0.77
C ALA A 93 1.21 6.56 0.76
N ILE A 94 1.22 5.37 1.39
CA ILE A 94 1.35 5.22 2.83
C ILE A 94 2.69 5.79 3.30
N HIS A 95 3.78 5.47 2.61
CA HIS A 95 5.11 5.93 2.98
C HIS A 95 5.38 7.39 2.59
N ALA A 96 4.71 7.91 1.57
CA ALA A 96 4.70 9.34 1.28
C ALA A 96 4.05 10.16 2.41
N ASP A 97 2.97 9.62 3.01
CA ASP A 97 2.36 10.22 4.21
C ASP A 97 3.32 10.15 5.43
N ASP A 98 4.08 9.07 5.60
CA ASP A 98 5.04 8.91 6.71
C ASP A 98 6.14 9.99 6.70
N ILE A 99 6.49 10.54 5.54
CA ILE A 99 7.50 11.59 5.37
C ILE A 99 6.92 12.93 4.94
N GLU A 100 5.60 13.07 5.03
CA GLU A 100 4.87 14.31 4.75
C GLU A 100 5.20 14.92 3.37
N VAL A 101 5.21 14.08 2.32
CA VAL A 101 5.45 14.58 0.95
C VAL A 101 4.43 15.66 0.60
N PRO A 102 4.89 16.89 0.23
CA PRO A 102 3.98 17.97 -0.10
C PRO A 102 3.07 17.64 -1.29
N MET A 103 1.79 17.93 -1.18
CA MET A 103 0.80 17.77 -2.23
C MET A 103 -0.10 19.00 -2.31
N SER A 104 -0.50 19.36 -3.52
CA SER A 104 -1.58 20.33 -3.69
C SER A 104 -2.91 19.77 -3.18
N PRO A 105 -3.89 20.61 -2.81
CA PRO A 105 -5.22 20.14 -2.38
C PRO A 105 -5.91 19.24 -3.42
N ARG A 106 -5.71 19.51 -4.70
CA ARG A 106 -6.27 18.71 -5.79
C ARG A 106 -5.65 17.31 -5.85
N GLU A 107 -4.33 17.21 -5.74
CA GLU A 107 -3.61 15.94 -5.69
C GLU A 107 -4.02 15.13 -4.46
N ARG A 108 -4.08 15.77 -3.30
CA ARG A 108 -4.51 15.13 -2.05
C ARG A 108 -5.92 14.56 -2.17
N THR A 109 -6.88 15.33 -2.69
CA THR A 109 -8.26 14.85 -2.90
C THR A 109 -8.30 13.66 -3.86
N ALA A 110 -7.57 13.72 -4.96
CA ALA A 110 -7.50 12.62 -5.91
C ALA A 110 -6.88 11.37 -5.28
N GLN A 111 -5.78 11.53 -4.54
CA GLN A 111 -5.12 10.44 -3.83
C GLN A 111 -6.05 9.76 -2.82
N LEU A 112 -6.74 10.51 -1.99
CA LEU A 112 -7.66 9.96 -0.98
C LEU A 112 -8.79 9.15 -1.63
N ARG A 113 -9.37 9.63 -2.72
CA ARG A 113 -10.46 8.93 -3.42
C ARG A 113 -10.05 7.55 -3.91
N TRP A 114 -8.93 7.43 -4.62
CA TRP A 114 -8.51 6.13 -5.12
C TRP A 114 -8.03 5.20 -3.99
N ARG A 115 -7.39 5.73 -2.94
CA ARG A 115 -6.98 4.95 -1.77
C ARG A 115 -8.17 4.35 -1.02
N ILE A 116 -9.26 5.10 -0.88
CA ILE A 116 -10.51 4.59 -0.31
C ILE A 116 -11.06 3.45 -1.18
N GLY A 117 -11.20 3.69 -2.47
CA GLY A 117 -11.73 2.70 -3.40
C GLY A 117 -10.91 1.42 -3.42
N PHE A 118 -9.59 1.53 -3.57
CA PHE A 118 -8.71 0.38 -3.60
C PHE A 118 -8.58 -0.30 -2.21
N GLY A 119 -8.56 0.47 -1.12
CA GLY A 119 -8.53 -0.09 0.24
C GLY A 119 -9.72 -1.01 0.54
N LEU A 120 -10.90 -0.69 0.02
CA LEU A 120 -12.09 -1.56 0.12
C LEU A 120 -11.97 -2.83 -0.74
N ILE A 121 -11.24 -2.77 -1.87
CA ILE A 121 -10.93 -3.97 -2.68
C ILE A 121 -9.93 -4.84 -1.91
N ALA A 122 -8.84 -4.28 -1.43
CA ALA A 122 -7.80 -4.99 -0.69
C ALA A 122 -8.36 -5.68 0.56
N ALA A 123 -9.23 -5.02 1.33
CA ALA A 123 -9.87 -5.61 2.50
C ALA A 123 -10.72 -6.86 2.16
N ARG A 124 -11.36 -6.86 0.98
CA ARG A 124 -12.10 -8.05 0.51
C ARG A 124 -11.17 -9.19 0.10
N GLU A 125 -10.01 -8.88 -0.44
CA GLU A 125 -8.99 -9.88 -0.81
C GLU A 125 -8.36 -10.53 0.43
N GLU A 126 -8.33 -9.81 1.55
CA GLU A 126 -7.85 -10.28 2.85
C GLU A 126 -8.95 -10.99 3.68
N ASP A 127 -10.13 -11.26 3.08
CA ASP A 127 -11.31 -11.82 3.76
C ASP A 127 -11.82 -10.97 4.95
N GLU A 128 -11.49 -9.69 4.96
CA GLU A 128 -11.91 -8.70 5.96
C GLU A 128 -12.80 -7.60 5.32
N PRO A 129 -14.00 -7.95 4.80
CA PRO A 129 -14.82 -7.00 4.07
C PRO A 129 -15.30 -5.87 4.97
N ILE A 130 -15.03 -4.64 4.55
CA ILE A 130 -15.44 -3.42 5.25
C ILE A 130 -16.71 -2.88 4.59
N ASP A 131 -17.80 -2.76 5.37
CA ASP A 131 -19.03 -2.10 4.91
C ASP A 131 -18.88 -0.58 4.96
N ALA A 132 -18.26 -0.04 3.93
CA ALA A 132 -18.09 1.40 3.79
C ALA A 132 -18.32 1.87 2.36
N LYS A 133 -18.73 3.14 2.23
CA LYS A 133 -18.92 3.81 0.93
C LYS A 133 -18.55 5.29 1.01
N LEU A 134 -17.97 5.81 -0.05
CA LEU A 134 -17.79 7.24 -0.22
C LEU A 134 -19.14 7.87 -0.59
N GLN A 135 -19.55 8.88 0.17
CA GLN A 135 -20.77 9.64 -0.05
C GLN A 135 -20.47 11.15 0.01
N GLY A 136 -20.40 11.77 -1.16
CA GLY A 136 -19.91 13.14 -1.29
C GLY A 136 -18.43 13.23 -0.93
N ASP A 137 -18.13 14.00 0.10
CA ASP A 137 -16.79 14.23 0.65
C ASP A 137 -16.51 13.45 1.94
N GLN A 138 -17.42 12.58 2.37
CA GLN A 138 -17.29 11.76 3.57
C GLN A 138 -17.40 10.26 3.25
N VAL A 139 -16.85 9.43 4.13
CA VAL A 139 -17.01 7.98 4.10
C VAL A 139 -18.01 7.57 5.18
N GLN A 140 -19.04 6.86 4.76
CA GLN A 140 -19.93 6.15 5.70
C GLN A 140 -19.36 4.75 5.95
N LEU A 141 -18.98 4.49 7.18
CA LEU A 141 -18.53 3.18 7.68
C LEU A 141 -19.63 2.59 8.57
N ARG A 142 -20.04 1.36 8.29
CA ARG A 142 -20.92 0.59 9.18
C ARG A 142 -20.09 -0.43 9.94
N GLN A 143 -20.17 -0.36 11.26
CA GLN A 143 -19.46 -1.28 12.13
C GLN A 143 -20.27 -1.47 13.43
N ASP A 144 -20.40 -2.71 13.89
CA ASP A 144 -21.09 -3.09 15.13
C ASP A 144 -22.52 -2.52 15.24
N GLY A 145 -23.24 -2.46 14.12
CA GLY A 145 -24.60 -1.90 14.06
C GLY A 145 -24.70 -0.39 14.06
N ALA A 146 -23.56 0.33 14.19
CA ALA A 146 -23.50 1.79 14.12
C ALA A 146 -23.07 2.28 12.73
N VAL A 147 -23.43 3.52 12.40
CA VAL A 147 -22.99 4.23 11.20
C VAL A 147 -22.09 5.39 11.61
N HIS A 148 -20.84 5.31 11.20
CA HIS A 148 -19.85 6.38 11.41
C HIS A 148 -19.68 7.18 10.12
N ARG A 149 -19.62 8.50 10.26
CA ARG A 149 -19.25 9.41 9.16
C ARG A 149 -17.83 9.89 9.40
N LEU A 150 -16.94 9.53 8.50
CA LEU A 150 -15.51 9.80 8.64
C LEU A 150 -15.04 10.70 7.49
N GLU A 151 -14.15 11.63 7.81
CA GLU A 151 -13.38 12.32 6.80
C GLU A 151 -12.49 11.32 6.04
N PRO A 152 -12.18 11.54 4.75
CA PRO A 152 -11.36 10.64 3.94
C PRO A 152 -10.03 10.26 4.60
N GLU A 153 -9.31 11.23 5.19
CA GLU A 153 -8.05 10.98 5.91
C GLU A 153 -8.25 10.07 7.12
N THR A 154 -9.33 10.28 7.86
CA THR A 154 -9.67 9.46 9.04
C THR A 154 -9.95 8.02 8.63
N PHE A 155 -10.67 7.84 7.51
CA PHE A 155 -10.94 6.50 6.99
C PHE A 155 -9.67 5.82 6.45
N ILE A 156 -8.76 6.55 5.78
CA ILE A 156 -7.47 5.99 5.37
C ILE A 156 -6.63 5.58 6.59
N ALA A 157 -6.60 6.41 7.64
CA ALA A 157 -5.90 6.05 8.88
C ALA A 157 -6.50 4.80 9.56
N TYR A 158 -7.81 4.59 9.46
CA TYR A 158 -8.49 3.37 9.87
C TYR A 158 -8.05 2.17 9.02
N LEU A 159 -8.14 2.27 7.68
CA LEU A 159 -7.74 1.20 6.75
C LEU A 159 -6.27 0.76 6.88
N THR A 160 -5.41 1.66 7.32
CA THR A 160 -3.96 1.40 7.44
C THR A 160 -3.52 1.17 8.87
N ASN A 161 -4.45 1.19 9.83
CA ASN A 161 -4.17 1.16 11.28
C ASN A 161 -3.09 2.18 11.70
N ARG A 162 -3.19 3.42 11.20
CA ARG A 162 -2.21 4.50 11.44
C ARG A 162 -2.86 5.77 12.04
N PRO A 163 -3.53 5.68 13.20
CA PRO A 163 -4.16 6.83 13.81
C PRO A 163 -3.19 7.98 14.12
N GLN A 164 -1.89 7.68 14.31
CA GLN A 164 -0.86 8.69 14.57
C GLN A 164 -0.65 9.68 13.43
N GLN A 165 -1.04 9.36 12.20
CA GLN A 165 -0.96 10.27 11.05
C GLN A 165 -2.01 11.39 11.09
N LEU A 166 -3.06 11.24 11.91
CA LEU A 166 -4.11 12.26 12.05
C LEU A 166 -3.66 13.37 12.98
N LYS A 167 -3.88 14.64 12.60
CA LYS A 167 -3.57 15.81 13.43
C LYS A 167 -4.58 15.98 14.57
N ASP A 168 -5.85 15.69 14.31
CA ASP A 168 -6.94 15.83 15.28
C ASP A 168 -6.97 14.69 16.31
N ALA A 169 -6.95 15.04 17.60
CA ALA A 169 -6.93 14.07 18.70
C ALA A 169 -8.23 13.24 18.80
N LYS A 170 -9.39 13.84 18.45
CA LYS A 170 -10.68 13.13 18.50
C LYS A 170 -10.75 12.10 17.38
N GLN A 171 -10.26 12.45 16.18
CA GLN A 171 -10.17 11.51 15.07
C GLN A 171 -9.20 10.36 15.39
N ARG A 172 -8.04 10.63 16.01
CA ARG A 172 -7.13 9.57 16.48
C ARG A 172 -7.79 8.61 17.46
N ALA A 173 -8.55 9.19 18.45
CA ALA A 173 -9.26 8.38 19.43
C ALA A 173 -10.39 7.55 18.78
N LEU A 174 -11.09 8.12 17.81
CA LEU A 174 -12.12 7.40 17.06
C LEU A 174 -11.53 6.22 16.30
N VAL A 175 -10.44 6.41 15.53
CA VAL A 175 -9.80 5.32 14.79
C VAL A 175 -9.36 4.20 15.75
N ARG A 176 -8.70 4.52 16.87
CA ARG A 176 -8.27 3.51 17.86
C ARG A 176 -9.44 2.73 18.50
N LYS A 177 -10.63 3.28 18.48
CA LYS A 177 -11.82 2.59 18.97
C LYS A 177 -12.41 1.65 17.92
N LEU A 178 -12.23 1.99 16.65
CA LEU A 178 -12.75 1.24 15.50
C LEU A 178 -11.82 0.10 15.04
N THR A 179 -10.52 0.19 15.32
CA THR A 179 -9.51 -0.87 15.08
C THR A 179 -9.33 -1.76 16.30
#